data_ccceb09a952a7e9d3627e7e3381c0a02
#
_entry.id   ccceb09a952a7e9d3627e7e3381c0a02
#
_cell.length_a   1.000
_cell.length_b   1.000
_cell.length_c   1.000
_cell.angle_alpha   90.00
_cell.angle_beta   90.00
_cell.angle_gamma   90.00
#
_symmetry.space_group_name_H-M   'P 1'
#
loop_
_entity.id
_entity.type
_entity.pdbx_description
1 polymer ?
#
loop_
_entity_poly.entity_id
_entity_poly.type
_entity_poly.pdbx_seq_one_letter_code
_entity_poly.pdbx_strand_id
1 'polypeptide(L)'
;LNGDESLLDISLKNNSTSFKNIRLMLLLSPGLVADELAQMMGVTIRGGEEKNIKVVVKRKKGSSAIVYPVHLLVEYGEMLNHYTGEISGEIDFRSIQERMAIIPALGAILFLIGAILLRSYFRTRNNSTFLRP
;
A
#
# COMPACT_ATOMS: atom_id res chain seq x y z
N LEU A 1 9.29 14.55 -0.03
CA LEU A 1 9.93 13.49 0.77
C LEU A 1 11.12 12.97 -0.03
N ASN A 2 12.28 12.85 0.60
CA ASN A 2 13.44 12.18 0.01
C ASN A 2 13.08 10.70 -0.23
N GLY A 3 13.73 10.03 -1.20
CA GLY A 3 13.44 8.63 -1.54
C GLY A 3 13.60 7.62 -0.37
N ASP A 4 14.11 8.05 0.77
CA ASP A 4 14.26 7.27 2.00
C ASP A 4 13.20 7.58 3.08
N GLU A 5 12.24 8.45 2.80
CA GLU A 5 11.16 8.82 3.72
C GLU A 5 9.80 8.52 3.11
N SER A 6 8.89 7.98 3.90
CA SER A 6 7.51 7.74 3.55
C SER A 6 6.58 8.29 4.63
N LEU A 7 5.40 8.72 4.23
CA LEU A 7 4.35 9.18 5.14
C LEU A 7 3.31 8.07 5.30
N LEU A 8 3.16 7.57 6.52
CA LEU A 8 2.10 6.67 6.88
C LEU A 8 0.92 7.50 7.40
N ASP A 9 -0.24 7.38 6.75
CA ASP A 9 -1.47 8.05 7.16
C ASP A 9 -2.41 7.04 7.82
N ILE A 10 -2.72 7.26 9.10
CA ILE A 10 -3.56 6.38 9.92
C ILE A 10 -4.87 7.11 10.16
N SER A 11 -5.97 6.62 9.57
CA SER A 11 -7.31 7.15 9.81
C SER A 11 -8.04 6.29 10.85
N LEU A 12 -8.55 6.94 11.90
CA LEU A 12 -9.29 6.34 13.00
C LEU A 12 -10.68 6.93 13.04
N LYS A 13 -11.72 6.10 12.98
CA LYS A 13 -13.11 6.52 13.10
C LYS A 13 -13.78 5.82 14.25
N ASN A 14 -14.39 6.59 15.15
CA ASN A 14 -15.19 6.08 16.24
C ASN A 14 -16.68 6.04 15.86
N ASN A 15 -17.20 4.89 15.51
CA ASN A 15 -18.61 4.71 15.12
C ASN A 15 -19.56 4.58 16.33
N SER A 16 -19.06 4.61 17.57
CA SER A 16 -19.89 4.58 18.76
C SER A 16 -20.34 6.00 19.17
N THR A 17 -21.25 6.10 20.12
CA THR A 17 -21.71 7.38 20.70
C THR A 17 -20.83 7.86 21.87
N SER A 18 -20.00 6.99 22.44
CA SER A 18 -19.11 7.31 23.55
C SER A 18 -17.70 7.63 23.07
N PHE A 19 -16.94 8.39 23.87
CA PHE A 19 -15.52 8.58 23.58
C PHE A 19 -14.73 7.28 23.81
N LYS A 20 -13.61 7.11 23.09
CA LYS A 20 -12.68 6.00 23.24
C LYS A 20 -11.27 6.52 23.47
N ASN A 21 -10.58 5.94 24.44
CA ASN A 21 -9.14 6.09 24.61
C ASN A 21 -8.46 4.92 23.91
N ILE A 22 -7.73 5.22 22.86
CA ILE A 22 -7.10 4.24 22.00
C ILE A 22 -5.58 4.34 22.18
N ARG A 23 -4.93 3.20 22.35
CA ARG A 23 -3.49 3.06 22.26
C ARG A 23 -3.15 2.47 20.89
N LEU A 24 -2.25 3.13 20.19
CA LEU A 24 -1.70 2.68 18.91
C LEU A 24 -0.24 2.31 19.12
N MET A 25 0.16 1.16 18.61
CA MET A 25 1.53 0.71 18.61
C MET A 25 1.94 0.32 17.19
N LEU A 26 2.86 1.07 16.61
CA LEU A 26 3.37 0.85 15.26
C LEU A 26 4.62 -0.05 15.34
N LEU A 27 4.50 -1.27 14.83
CA LEU A 27 5.58 -2.24 14.72
C LEU A 27 6.20 -2.13 13.33
N LEU A 28 7.46 -1.71 13.28
CA LEU A 28 8.21 -1.50 12.06
C LEU A 28 9.16 -2.66 11.80
N SER A 29 9.34 -3.01 10.53
CA SER A 29 10.39 -3.93 10.09
C SER A 29 11.79 -3.41 10.46
N PRO A 30 12.78 -4.30 10.66
CA PRO A 30 14.13 -3.91 11.10
C PRO A 30 14.84 -2.87 10.20
N GLY A 31 14.46 -2.78 8.93
CA GLY A 31 14.98 -1.79 7.97
C GLY A 31 14.34 -0.41 8.05
N LEU A 32 13.35 -0.22 8.93
CA LEU A 32 12.63 1.04 9.10
C LEU A 32 12.94 1.69 10.45
N VAL A 33 12.70 2.99 10.54
CA VAL A 33 12.74 3.77 11.77
C VAL A 33 11.68 4.88 11.71
N ALA A 34 11.03 5.14 12.83
CA ALA A 34 10.18 6.30 13.07
C ALA A 34 10.52 6.90 14.42
N ASP A 35 10.01 8.09 14.71
CA ASP A 35 10.12 8.71 16.03
C ASP A 35 9.51 7.76 17.09
N GLU A 36 10.16 7.64 18.26
CA GLU A 36 9.68 6.80 19.36
C GLU A 36 8.28 7.19 19.80
N LEU A 37 7.96 8.49 19.84
CA LEU A 37 6.62 8.99 20.16
C LEU A 37 5.57 8.60 19.12
N ALA A 38 5.99 8.41 17.87
CA ALA A 38 5.12 7.95 16.79
C ALA A 38 4.94 6.42 16.77
N GLN A 39 5.82 5.66 17.41
CA GLN A 39 5.69 4.21 17.54
C GLN A 39 4.69 3.79 18.61
N MET A 40 4.47 4.62 19.64
CA MET A 40 3.48 4.37 20.67
C MET A 40 2.69 5.64 20.96
N MET A 41 1.43 5.68 20.59
CA MET A 41 0.56 6.87 20.70
C MET A 41 -0.70 6.57 21.49
N GLY A 42 -1.07 7.47 22.38
CA GLY A 42 -2.38 7.52 23.03
C GLY A 42 -3.28 8.54 22.33
N VAL A 43 -4.47 8.13 21.92
CA VAL A 43 -5.41 8.98 21.18
C VAL A 43 -6.79 8.88 21.80
N THR A 44 -7.40 10.01 22.13
CA THR A 44 -8.81 10.06 22.52
C THR A 44 -9.65 10.52 21.33
N ILE A 45 -10.70 9.75 21.00
CA ILE A 45 -11.63 10.02 19.89
C ILE A 45 -13.05 10.07 20.46
N ARG A 46 -13.76 11.16 20.17
CA ARG A 46 -15.17 11.32 20.57
C ARG A 46 -16.08 10.43 19.75
N GLY A 47 -17.31 10.23 20.23
CA GLY A 47 -18.33 9.50 19.46
C GLY A 47 -18.59 10.17 18.10
N GLY A 48 -18.57 9.41 17.02
CA GLY A 48 -18.74 9.88 15.64
C GLY A 48 -17.55 10.65 15.04
N GLU A 49 -16.47 10.89 15.82
CA GLU A 49 -15.28 11.62 15.35
C GLU A 49 -14.40 10.73 14.46
N GLU A 50 -13.77 11.36 13.46
CA GLU A 50 -12.69 10.80 12.67
C GLU A 50 -11.40 11.59 12.93
N LYS A 51 -10.27 10.88 13.07
CA LYS A 51 -8.98 11.49 13.36
C LYS A 51 -7.90 10.89 12.47
N ASN A 52 -7.12 11.75 11.82
CA ASN A 52 -6.01 11.35 10.96
C ASN A 52 -4.68 11.66 11.66
N ILE A 53 -3.81 10.65 11.70
CA ILE A 53 -2.49 10.71 12.32
C ILE A 53 -1.46 10.42 11.22
N LYS A 54 -0.50 11.33 11.07
CA LYS A 54 0.56 11.21 10.08
C LYS A 54 1.87 10.86 10.77
N VAL A 55 2.47 9.75 10.37
CA VAL A 55 3.75 9.27 10.89
C VAL A 55 4.79 9.24 9.76
N VAL A 56 5.90 9.94 9.96
CA VAL A 56 7.03 9.86 9.04
C VAL A 56 7.85 8.62 9.37
N VAL A 57 7.98 7.74 8.39
CA VAL A 57 8.79 6.52 8.48
C VAL A 57 9.96 6.66 7.54
N LYS A 58 11.16 6.35 8.03
CA LYS A 58 12.42 6.47 7.28
C LYS A 58 13.04 5.09 7.08
N ARG A 59 13.64 4.89 5.93
CA ARG A 59 14.48 3.73 5.65
C ARG A 59 15.86 3.90 6.28
N LYS A 60 16.34 2.87 6.99
CA LYS A 60 17.68 2.86 7.56
C LYS A 60 18.73 2.82 6.45
N LYS A 61 19.83 3.54 6.63
CA LYS A 61 20.99 3.47 5.73
C LYS A 61 21.51 2.03 5.63
N GLY A 62 21.78 1.57 4.41
CA GLY A 62 22.26 0.21 4.15
C GLY A 62 21.17 -0.86 4.04
N SER A 63 19.89 -0.50 4.17
CA SER A 63 18.80 -1.41 3.92
C SER A 63 18.55 -1.52 2.42
N SER A 64 18.53 -2.75 1.90
CA SER A 64 18.37 -3.05 0.46
C SER A 64 16.94 -3.35 0.05
N ALA A 65 16.04 -3.61 0.99
CA ALA A 65 14.65 -3.87 0.67
C ALA A 65 13.96 -2.59 0.16
N ILE A 66 13.00 -2.77 -0.72
CA ILE A 66 12.22 -1.69 -1.33
C ILE A 66 10.83 -1.64 -0.72
N VAL A 67 10.29 -2.80 -0.31
CA VAL A 67 8.98 -2.94 0.33
C VAL A 67 9.19 -3.51 1.73
N TYR A 68 8.52 -2.92 2.71
CA TYR A 68 8.62 -3.30 4.11
C TYR A 68 7.25 -3.52 4.71
N PRO A 69 6.99 -4.69 5.32
CA PRO A 69 5.77 -4.89 6.09
C PRO A 69 5.79 -4.03 7.36
N VAL A 70 4.62 -3.52 7.70
CA VAL A 70 4.36 -2.77 8.94
C VAL A 70 3.08 -3.28 9.58
N HIS A 71 3.03 -3.27 10.91
CA HIS A 71 1.87 -3.68 11.68
C HIS A 71 1.47 -2.56 12.63
N LEU A 72 0.17 -2.29 12.69
CA LEU A 72 -0.40 -1.36 13.64
C LEU A 72 -1.27 -2.14 14.62
N LEU A 73 -0.85 -2.21 15.88
CA LEU A 73 -1.66 -2.72 16.96
C LEU A 73 -2.53 -1.59 17.51
N VAL A 74 -3.81 -1.88 17.66
CA VAL A 74 -4.82 -0.96 18.18
C VAL A 74 -5.42 -1.57 19.43
N GLU A 75 -5.32 -0.86 20.57
CA GLU A 75 -5.89 -1.29 21.83
C GLU A 75 -6.84 -0.21 22.35
N TYR A 76 -8.01 -0.61 22.82
CA TYR A 76 -8.91 0.28 23.53
C TYR A 76 -9.73 -0.45 24.57
N GLY A 77 -10.11 0.26 25.62
CA GLY A 77 -10.99 -0.25 26.67
C GLY A 77 -12.38 0.34 26.56
N GLU A 78 -13.40 -0.47 26.83
CA GLU A 78 -14.78 -0.02 27.00
C GLU A 78 -15.41 -0.74 28.19
N MET A 79 -15.80 0.04 29.20
CA MET A 79 -16.27 -0.47 30.48
C MET A 79 -15.22 -1.40 31.12
N LEU A 80 -15.52 -2.67 31.30
CA LEU A 80 -14.61 -3.69 31.86
C LEU A 80 -13.94 -4.57 30.78
N ASN A 81 -14.21 -4.28 29.50
CA ASN A 81 -13.70 -5.05 28.38
C ASN A 81 -12.49 -4.33 27.74
N HIS A 82 -11.50 -5.12 27.36
CA HIS A 82 -10.33 -4.70 26.63
C HIS A 82 -10.36 -5.31 25.23
N TYR A 83 -10.17 -4.47 24.21
CA TYR A 83 -10.20 -4.87 22.81
C TYR A 83 -8.84 -4.60 22.19
N THR A 84 -8.37 -5.57 21.43
CA THR A 84 -7.14 -5.48 20.63
C THR A 84 -7.43 -5.83 19.19
N GLY A 85 -6.81 -5.10 18.26
CA GLY A 85 -6.85 -5.39 16.85
C GLY A 85 -5.49 -5.16 16.22
N GLU A 86 -5.21 -5.85 15.12
CA GLU A 86 -4.00 -5.69 14.33
C GLU A 86 -4.38 -5.37 12.90
N ILE A 87 -3.70 -4.37 12.32
CA ILE A 87 -3.78 -4.00 10.92
C ILE A 87 -2.41 -4.15 10.32
N SER A 88 -2.29 -4.93 9.26
CA SER A 88 -1.03 -5.12 8.51
C SER A 88 -1.05 -4.32 7.23
N GLY A 89 0.09 -3.75 6.86
CA GLY A 89 0.28 -2.98 5.64
C GLY A 89 1.72 -3.06 5.16
N GLU A 90 2.01 -2.39 4.06
CA GLU A 90 3.34 -2.34 3.47
C GLU A 90 3.72 -0.90 3.14
N ILE A 91 4.98 -0.55 3.38
CA ILE A 91 5.56 0.72 2.92
C ILE A 91 6.47 0.41 1.74
N ASP A 92 6.16 1.03 0.60
CA ASP A 92 6.87 0.87 -0.65
C ASP A 92 7.68 2.14 -0.97
N PHE A 93 9.01 2.01 -0.99
CA PHE A 93 9.97 3.08 -1.28
C PHE A 93 10.35 3.20 -2.76
N ARG A 94 9.67 2.48 -3.67
CA ARG A 94 9.91 2.68 -5.11
C ARG A 94 9.63 4.12 -5.49
N SER A 95 10.48 4.68 -6.34
CA SER A 95 10.23 6.01 -6.90
C SER A 95 8.94 6.00 -7.75
N ILE A 96 8.28 7.14 -7.84
CA ILE A 96 7.09 7.29 -8.71
C ILE A 96 7.43 6.95 -10.16
N GLN A 97 8.64 7.26 -10.61
CA GLN A 97 9.13 6.93 -11.96
C GLN A 97 9.22 5.41 -12.19
N GLU A 98 9.70 4.64 -11.20
CA GLU A 98 9.75 3.17 -11.29
C GLU A 98 8.35 2.55 -11.31
N ARG A 99 7.42 3.09 -10.54
CA ARG A 99 6.01 2.66 -10.56
C ARG A 99 5.34 2.96 -11.90
N MET A 100 5.62 4.12 -12.51
CA MET A 100 5.07 4.50 -13.80
C MET A 100 5.70 3.76 -14.99
N ALA A 101 6.94 3.28 -14.88
CA ALA A 101 7.62 2.53 -15.94
C ALA A 101 6.98 1.14 -16.22
N ILE A 102 6.30 0.56 -15.24
CA ILE A 102 5.64 -0.75 -15.39
C ILE A 102 4.43 -0.66 -16.34
N ILE A 103 3.69 0.44 -16.32
CA ILE A 103 2.46 0.62 -17.12
C ILE A 103 2.76 0.62 -18.63
N PRO A 104 3.71 1.42 -19.15
CA PRO A 104 4.04 1.40 -20.58
C PRO A 104 4.66 0.08 -21.04
N ALA A 105 5.43 -0.61 -20.19
CA ALA A 105 6.00 -1.92 -20.53
C ALA A 105 4.91 -2.98 -20.74
N LEU A 106 3.89 -3.04 -19.88
CA LEU A 106 2.73 -3.92 -20.06
C LEU A 106 1.94 -3.56 -21.33
N GLY A 107 1.75 -2.27 -21.62
CA GLY A 107 1.10 -1.80 -22.85
C GLY A 107 1.85 -2.22 -24.11
N ALA A 108 3.18 -2.14 -24.13
CA ALA A 108 4.02 -2.55 -25.23
C ALA A 108 3.94 -4.07 -25.49
N ILE A 109 3.91 -4.89 -24.43
CA ILE A 109 3.76 -6.36 -24.56
C ILE A 109 2.40 -6.72 -25.15
N LEU A 110 1.31 -6.11 -24.67
CA LEU A 110 -0.03 -6.34 -25.18
C LEU A 110 -0.15 -5.91 -26.66
N PHE A 111 0.47 -4.80 -27.03
CA PHE A 111 0.51 -4.33 -28.42
C PHE A 111 1.24 -5.29 -29.34
N LEU A 112 2.39 -5.85 -28.91
CA LEU A 112 3.15 -6.86 -29.67
C LEU A 112 2.34 -8.14 -29.87
N ILE A 113 1.68 -8.64 -28.81
CA ILE A 113 0.81 -9.82 -28.90
C ILE A 113 -0.34 -9.57 -29.89
N GLY A 114 -1.00 -8.41 -29.79
CA GLY A 114 -2.06 -7.99 -30.71
C GLY A 114 -1.60 -7.94 -32.17
N ALA A 115 -0.43 -7.37 -32.44
CA ALA A 115 0.15 -7.28 -33.77
C ALA A 115 0.47 -8.67 -34.36
N ILE A 116 1.00 -9.61 -33.54
CA ILE A 116 1.28 -10.99 -33.95
C ILE A 116 -0.02 -11.72 -34.30
N LEU A 117 -1.06 -11.61 -33.47
CA LEU A 117 -2.36 -12.21 -33.72
C LEU A 117 -3.03 -11.65 -34.98
N LEU A 118 -2.97 -10.34 -35.20
CA LEU A 118 -3.51 -9.70 -36.38
C LEU A 118 -2.79 -10.23 -37.66
N ARG A 119 -1.46 -10.29 -37.61
CA ARG A 119 -0.66 -10.81 -38.73
C ARG A 119 -0.97 -12.28 -39.05
N SER A 120 -1.16 -13.12 -38.03
CA SER A 120 -1.54 -14.52 -38.21
C SER A 120 -2.94 -14.63 -38.83
N TYR A 121 -3.90 -13.82 -38.39
CA TYR A 121 -5.24 -13.79 -38.92
C TYR A 121 -5.28 -13.40 -40.40
N PHE A 122 -4.57 -12.36 -40.83
CA PHE A 122 -4.49 -11.97 -42.23
C PHE A 122 -3.77 -13.00 -43.12
N ARG A 123 -2.77 -13.69 -42.59
CA ARG A 123 -2.05 -14.76 -43.33
C ARG A 123 -2.95 -15.97 -43.61
N THR A 124 -3.78 -16.35 -42.62
CA THR A 124 -4.74 -17.46 -42.78
C THR A 124 -5.85 -17.12 -43.79
N ARG A 125 -6.32 -15.87 -43.79
CA ARG A 125 -7.36 -15.41 -44.71
C ARG A 125 -6.88 -15.35 -46.18
N ASN A 126 -5.65 -14.97 -46.43
CA ASN A 126 -5.09 -14.93 -47.79
C ASN A 126 -4.85 -16.34 -48.38
N ASN A 127 -4.60 -17.34 -47.54
CA ASN A 127 -4.42 -18.72 -48.04
C ASN A 127 -5.75 -19.42 -48.38
N SER A 128 -6.89 -18.93 -47.88
CA SER A 128 -8.20 -19.51 -48.18
C SER A 128 -8.81 -19.03 -49.50
N THR A 129 -8.23 -18.00 -50.15
CA THR A 129 -8.70 -17.47 -51.44
C THR A 129 -8.12 -18.21 -52.66
N PHE A 130 -7.16 -19.10 -52.48
CA PHE A 130 -6.47 -19.81 -53.58
C PHE A 130 -7.03 -21.22 -53.91
N LEU A 131 -8.10 -21.66 -53.25
CA LEU A 131 -8.74 -22.93 -53.51
C LEU A 131 -10.22 -22.74 -53.90
N ARG A 132 -10.47 -22.18 -55.05
CA ARG A 132 -11.72 -22.40 -55.81
C ARG A 132 -11.38 -22.90 -57.21
N PRO A 133 -11.89 -24.11 -57.57
CA PRO A 133 -11.75 -24.67 -58.91
C PRO A 133 -12.59 -23.85 -59.91
#